data_a0f4586608e4ddc11ce9be633ccb4d4f
#
_entry.id   a0f4586608e4ddc11ce9be633ccb4d4f
#
_cell.length_a   1.000
_cell.length_b   1.000
_cell.length_c   1.000
_cell.angle_alpha   90.00
_cell.angle_beta   90.00
_cell.angle_gamma   90.00
#
_symmetry.space_group_name_H-M   'P 1'
#
loop_
_entity.id
_entity.type
_entity.pdbx_description
1 polymer ?
#
loop_
_entity_poly.entity_id
_entity_poly.type
_entity_poly.pdbx_seq_one_letter_code
_entity_poly.pdbx_strand_id
1 'polypeptide(L)'
;MKNIFRPIGWMIQTVKKILYKIVRGVQQSIRVQLITTFAFCILLGVIGGWASSPLFQGVNKHAVIDYSSGMRGIDATAERLVGVITREGALINVQEILDRGEYQRELKVLIVDEDGKVVYKTKGAQEEQINLHSTIRNIMSFKINRSSYEEQDVIHESKRKEFTTFYPVTIQEKNMYLIASGIPQGYIIEVQNDSPFPFLIGFVVFLASFFYITKRKMKQIEAMAEGVKEIAKGNLAYRIEKKGKDEMALLTENINHMAEELMVNIEKERKIEKQKNELITNVSHDLRTPLTSIMGYLRLLRDAKYENKEQYDEYVRIAFSKSEQLKNLIEDLFEYTKLTNEKITLEKQEVCVNELLDQLIEELVPQAEEHGLSFVKEFPEDRLYASLDSEKMVRVFDNLLMNAIKYSKDEGEIIVTLQRERRSIRICIANQSEEFTKAELENLFERFYKKDQSRSRVSEGSGLGLAIAKSIVELEGGEIRAEYENGVVRFIIVLPVVAE
;
A
#
# COMPACT_ATOMS: atom_id res chain seq x y z
N MET A 1 -3.92 -14.37 54.52
CA MET A 1 -4.17 -13.17 53.66
C MET A 1 -3.48 -13.17 52.29
N LYS A 2 -2.72 -14.20 51.87
CA LYS A 2 -2.02 -14.21 50.54
C LYS A 2 -2.83 -14.71 49.34
N ASN A 3 -4.02 -15.27 49.53
CA ASN A 3 -4.78 -15.90 48.42
C ASN A 3 -5.89 -15.06 47.79
N ILE A 4 -6.23 -13.89 48.35
CA ILE A 4 -7.29 -13.02 47.82
C ILE A 4 -6.80 -12.09 46.67
N PHE A 5 -5.49 -11.85 46.56
CA PHE A 5 -4.91 -10.96 45.54
C PHE A 5 -4.51 -11.64 44.22
N ARG A 6 -4.51 -12.98 44.16
CA ARG A 6 -4.16 -13.71 42.91
C ARG A 6 -5.13 -13.47 41.73
N PRO A 7 -6.47 -13.45 41.95
CA PRO A 7 -7.39 -13.22 40.82
C PRO A 7 -7.33 -11.80 40.27
N ILE A 8 -7.03 -10.81 41.13
CA ILE A 8 -6.92 -9.40 40.70
C ILE A 8 -5.67 -9.20 39.83
N GLY A 9 -4.55 -9.82 40.19
CA GLY A 9 -3.31 -9.77 39.39
C GLY A 9 -3.48 -10.45 38.00
N TRP A 10 -4.17 -11.57 37.95
CA TRP A 10 -4.49 -12.26 36.68
C TRP A 10 -5.43 -11.42 35.80
N MET A 11 -6.46 -10.81 36.40
CA MET A 11 -7.41 -9.93 35.71
C MET A 11 -6.72 -8.69 35.14
N ILE A 12 -5.81 -8.06 35.89
CA ILE A 12 -5.01 -6.90 35.43
C ILE A 12 -4.07 -7.30 34.28
N GLN A 13 -3.43 -8.48 34.36
CA GLN A 13 -2.59 -8.99 33.27
C GLN A 13 -3.40 -9.32 32.02
N THR A 14 -4.58 -9.90 32.16
CA THR A 14 -5.48 -10.23 31.06
C THR A 14 -5.99 -8.95 30.38
N VAL A 15 -6.42 -7.96 31.17
CA VAL A 15 -6.83 -6.64 30.67
C VAL A 15 -5.67 -5.95 29.94
N LYS A 16 -4.45 -5.95 30.50
CA LYS A 16 -3.25 -5.42 29.83
C LYS A 16 -2.95 -6.14 28.51
N LYS A 17 -3.07 -7.47 28.45
CA LYS A 17 -2.90 -8.24 27.20
C LYS A 17 -3.95 -7.89 26.15
N ILE A 18 -5.22 -7.78 26.57
CA ILE A 18 -6.30 -7.40 25.67
C ILE A 18 -6.09 -5.97 25.16
N LEU A 19 -5.78 -5.03 26.07
CA LEU A 19 -5.49 -3.64 25.71
C LEU A 19 -4.32 -3.52 24.76
N TYR A 20 -3.23 -4.26 25.03
CA TYR A 20 -2.06 -4.32 24.14
C TYR A 20 -2.40 -4.88 22.76
N LYS A 21 -3.23 -5.92 22.70
CA LYS A 21 -3.68 -6.54 21.44
C LYS A 21 -4.57 -5.58 20.63
N ILE A 22 -5.46 -4.84 21.32
CA ILE A 22 -6.31 -3.80 20.72
C ILE A 22 -5.43 -2.65 20.19
N VAL A 23 -4.54 -2.11 21.01
CA VAL A 23 -3.63 -1.01 20.62
C VAL A 23 -2.77 -1.42 19.41
N ARG A 24 -2.25 -2.65 19.42
CA ARG A 24 -1.47 -3.18 18.30
C ARG A 24 -2.32 -3.34 17.04
N GLY A 25 -3.55 -3.83 17.15
CA GLY A 25 -4.50 -3.93 16.02
C GLY A 25 -4.87 -2.56 15.46
N VAL A 26 -5.07 -1.56 16.33
CA VAL A 26 -5.31 -0.17 15.92
C VAL A 26 -4.09 0.41 15.19
N GLN A 27 -2.86 0.09 15.61
CA GLN A 27 -1.65 0.61 14.97
C GLN A 27 -1.33 -0.04 13.62
N GLN A 28 -1.90 -1.20 13.32
CA GLN A 28 -1.60 -1.96 12.10
C GLN A 28 -2.59 -1.71 10.96
N SER A 29 -3.73 -1.08 11.22
CA SER A 29 -4.72 -0.81 10.18
C SER A 29 -5.24 0.62 10.22
N ILE A 30 -5.17 1.30 9.08
CA ILE A 30 -5.70 2.65 8.89
C ILE A 30 -7.21 2.67 9.11
N ARG A 31 -7.95 1.65 8.66
CA ARG A 31 -9.39 1.56 8.86
C ARG A 31 -9.75 1.57 10.34
N VAL A 32 -9.06 0.75 11.13
CA VAL A 32 -9.27 0.68 12.57
C VAL A 32 -8.85 1.99 13.25
N GLN A 33 -7.75 2.60 12.81
CA GLN A 33 -7.32 3.92 13.31
C GLN A 33 -8.38 4.99 13.05
N LEU A 34 -8.94 5.07 11.85
CA LEU A 34 -9.97 6.06 11.51
C LEU A 34 -11.26 5.85 12.31
N ILE A 35 -11.73 4.59 12.43
CA ILE A 35 -12.93 4.27 13.23
C ILE A 35 -12.71 4.64 14.69
N THR A 36 -11.59 4.26 15.28
CA THR A 36 -11.29 4.57 16.70
C THR A 36 -11.11 6.07 16.92
N THR A 37 -10.48 6.78 15.99
CA THR A 37 -10.33 8.24 16.03
C THR A 37 -11.70 8.91 15.96
N PHE A 38 -12.56 8.49 15.05
CA PHE A 38 -13.91 9.02 14.90
C PHE A 38 -14.76 8.79 16.15
N ALA A 39 -14.74 7.56 16.69
CA ALA A 39 -15.45 7.22 17.94
C ALA A 39 -14.93 8.04 19.14
N PHE A 40 -13.60 8.24 19.22
CA PHE A 40 -12.98 9.05 20.25
C PHE A 40 -13.38 10.53 20.14
N CYS A 41 -13.43 11.08 18.93
CA CYS A 41 -13.85 12.46 18.69
C CYS A 41 -15.33 12.66 19.02
N ILE A 42 -16.21 11.67 18.72
CA ILE A 42 -17.63 11.71 19.16
C ILE A 42 -17.71 11.75 20.69
N LEU A 43 -16.93 10.90 21.37
CA LEU A 43 -16.90 10.89 22.83
C LEU A 43 -16.49 12.26 23.40
N LEU A 44 -15.43 12.86 22.83
CA LEU A 44 -14.98 14.21 23.23
C LEU A 44 -16.06 15.27 22.96
N GLY A 45 -16.77 15.17 21.82
CA GLY A 45 -17.88 16.06 21.49
C GLY A 45 -19.03 15.94 22.51
N VAL A 46 -19.42 14.70 22.87
CA VAL A 46 -20.45 14.45 23.89
C VAL A 46 -20.03 15.00 25.26
N ILE A 47 -18.79 14.76 25.67
CA ILE A 47 -18.25 15.28 26.94
C ILE A 47 -18.22 16.81 26.91
N GLY A 48 -17.80 17.42 25.82
CA GLY A 48 -17.76 18.87 25.65
C GLY A 48 -19.14 19.51 25.70
N GLY A 49 -20.13 18.88 25.03
CA GLY A 49 -21.52 19.30 25.10
C GLY A 49 -22.10 19.17 26.51
N TRP A 50 -21.88 18.03 27.16
CA TRP A 50 -22.35 17.80 28.54
C TRP A 50 -21.68 18.77 29.55
N ALA A 51 -20.37 18.98 29.46
CA ALA A 51 -19.64 19.90 30.33
C ALA A 51 -20.06 21.36 30.14
N SER A 52 -20.53 21.74 28.96
CA SER A 52 -21.03 23.11 28.69
C SER A 52 -22.50 23.30 29.10
N SER A 53 -23.29 22.23 29.28
CA SER A 53 -24.71 22.30 29.64
C SER A 53 -25.03 23.19 30.83
N PRO A 54 -24.26 23.17 31.95
CA PRO A 54 -24.54 24.02 33.11
C PRO A 54 -24.46 25.53 32.81
N LEU A 55 -23.64 25.92 31.82
CA LEU A 55 -23.49 27.33 31.43
C LEU A 55 -24.74 27.90 30.78
N PHE A 56 -25.65 27.05 30.26
CA PHE A 56 -26.83 27.42 29.53
C PHE A 56 -28.12 27.05 30.25
N GLN A 57 -28.06 26.53 31.50
CA GLN A 57 -29.17 26.14 32.37
C GLN A 57 -29.91 27.35 32.90
N GLY A 58 -30.25 28.30 32.27
CA GLY A 58 -30.99 29.46 32.75
C GLY A 58 -31.39 30.43 31.64
N VAL A 59 -30.85 30.16 30.44
CA VAL A 59 -31.03 31.11 29.32
C VAL A 59 -32.45 31.05 28.73
N ASN A 60 -33.17 29.91 28.89
CA ASN A 60 -34.52 29.69 28.32
C ASN A 60 -35.54 29.33 29.38
N LYS A 61 -35.50 29.96 30.54
CA LYS A 61 -36.55 29.83 31.54
C LYS A 61 -37.64 30.82 31.26
N HIS A 62 -38.89 30.38 31.09
CA HIS A 62 -40.06 31.25 31.06
C HIS A 62 -41.06 30.78 32.09
N ALA A 63 -41.67 31.78 32.73
CA ALA A 63 -42.76 31.53 33.65
C ALA A 63 -44.05 31.33 32.84
N VAL A 64 -44.70 30.19 33.05
CA VAL A 64 -45.99 29.86 32.44
C VAL A 64 -46.98 29.68 33.57
N ILE A 65 -48.22 30.20 33.41
CA ILE A 65 -49.26 30.03 34.40
C ILE A 65 -50.04 28.75 34.07
N ASP A 66 -49.96 27.75 34.94
CA ASP A 66 -50.73 26.51 34.83
C ASP A 66 -52.05 26.64 35.59
N TYR A 67 -53.14 26.57 34.86
CA TYR A 67 -54.53 26.59 35.40
C TYR A 67 -55.11 25.18 35.62
N SER A 68 -54.43 24.13 35.28
CA SER A 68 -54.97 22.76 35.30
C SER A 68 -55.37 22.29 36.70
N SER A 69 -54.65 22.73 37.71
CA SER A 69 -55.02 22.42 39.13
C SER A 69 -56.23 23.18 39.58
N GLY A 70 -56.38 24.46 39.22
CA GLY A 70 -57.54 25.26 39.53
C GLY A 70 -58.80 24.73 38.82
N MET A 71 -58.71 24.31 37.56
CA MET A 71 -59.82 23.69 36.83
C MET A 71 -60.25 22.38 37.45
N ARG A 72 -59.34 21.53 37.88
CA ARG A 72 -59.63 20.28 38.60
C ARG A 72 -60.34 20.54 39.95
N GLY A 73 -59.92 21.62 40.61
CA GLY A 73 -60.61 22.04 41.90
C GLY A 73 -62.07 22.43 41.69
N ILE A 74 -62.35 23.19 40.62
CA ILE A 74 -63.70 23.57 40.25
C ILE A 74 -64.57 22.35 39.91
N ASP A 75 -64.05 21.44 39.09
CA ASP A 75 -64.69 20.21 38.63
C ASP A 75 -65.00 19.28 39.82
N ALA A 76 -64.02 19.06 40.67
CA ALA A 76 -64.24 18.24 41.91
C ALA A 76 -65.21 18.85 42.91
N THR A 77 -65.31 20.19 42.97
CA THR A 77 -66.29 20.85 43.85
C THR A 77 -67.66 20.73 43.26
N ALA A 78 -67.82 20.87 41.92
CA ALA A 78 -69.09 20.65 41.25
C ALA A 78 -69.60 19.20 41.41
N GLU A 79 -68.70 18.21 41.24
CA GLU A 79 -69.03 16.79 41.45
C GLU A 79 -69.46 16.46 42.89
N ARG A 80 -68.76 17.03 43.87
CA ARG A 80 -69.16 16.90 45.29
C ARG A 80 -70.56 17.48 45.55
N LEU A 81 -70.85 18.66 44.96
CA LEU A 81 -72.10 19.30 45.10
C LEU A 81 -73.21 18.46 44.46
N VAL A 82 -73.02 17.84 43.32
CA VAL A 82 -73.93 16.87 42.72
C VAL A 82 -74.21 15.70 43.69
N GLY A 83 -73.14 15.16 44.29
CA GLY A 83 -73.26 14.08 45.29
C GLY A 83 -74.13 14.47 46.54
N VAL A 84 -73.99 15.69 47.03
CA VAL A 84 -74.80 16.22 48.15
C VAL A 84 -76.25 16.42 47.73
N ILE A 85 -76.49 17.05 46.57
CA ILE A 85 -77.85 17.29 46.06
C ILE A 85 -78.61 15.95 45.84
N THR A 86 -77.90 14.96 45.29
CA THR A 86 -78.54 13.65 45.05
C THR A 86 -78.89 12.90 46.33
N ARG A 87 -78.10 13.07 47.39
CA ARG A 87 -78.36 12.43 48.70
C ARG A 87 -79.31 13.17 49.53
N GLU A 88 -79.23 14.50 49.63
CA GLU A 88 -80.01 15.32 50.61
C GLU A 88 -81.16 16.06 49.93
N GLY A 89 -81.17 16.24 48.59
CA GLY A 89 -82.14 17.03 47.84
C GLY A 89 -83.58 16.51 47.88
N ALA A 90 -83.81 15.27 48.38
CA ALA A 90 -85.15 14.71 48.66
C ALA A 90 -85.71 15.15 50.03
N LEU A 91 -84.82 15.58 50.93
CA LEU A 91 -85.19 15.89 52.34
C LEU A 91 -85.05 17.39 52.65
N ILE A 92 -84.23 18.13 51.97
CA ILE A 92 -83.87 19.55 52.16
C ILE A 92 -84.08 20.32 50.85
N ASN A 93 -84.52 21.59 50.95
CA ASN A 93 -84.69 22.44 49.81
C ASN A 93 -83.29 22.65 49.12
N VAL A 94 -83.15 22.30 47.82
CA VAL A 94 -81.94 22.43 47.06
C VAL A 94 -81.37 23.86 47.11
N GLN A 95 -82.22 24.86 47.22
CA GLN A 95 -81.81 26.26 47.37
C GLN A 95 -81.02 26.50 48.67
N GLU A 96 -81.42 25.84 49.78
CA GLU A 96 -80.72 25.94 51.06
C GLU A 96 -79.27 25.30 50.96
N ILE A 97 -79.11 24.23 50.15
CA ILE A 97 -77.82 23.62 49.94
C ILE A 97 -76.93 24.59 49.18
N LEU A 98 -77.47 25.23 48.14
CA LEU A 98 -76.69 26.24 47.31
C LEU A 98 -76.42 27.52 48.13
N ASP A 99 -77.24 27.88 49.10
CA ASP A 99 -77.07 29.07 49.96
C ASP A 99 -76.11 28.84 51.13
N ARG A 100 -75.66 27.59 51.38
CA ARG A 100 -74.55 27.32 52.31
C ARG A 100 -73.28 28.02 51.82
N GLY A 101 -72.72 28.89 52.67
CA GLY A 101 -71.64 29.84 52.28
C GLY A 101 -70.37 29.24 51.72
N GLU A 102 -70.20 27.96 51.78
CA GLU A 102 -69.10 27.19 51.28
C GLU A 102 -69.02 27.18 49.71
N TYR A 103 -70.21 27.16 49.07
CA TYR A 103 -70.28 27.12 47.61
C TYR A 103 -70.49 28.50 46.96
N GLN A 104 -70.92 29.53 47.72
CA GLN A 104 -71.17 30.89 47.21
C GLN A 104 -69.93 31.71 46.92
N ARG A 105 -68.81 31.40 47.52
CA ARG A 105 -67.56 32.22 47.37
C ARG A 105 -66.68 31.88 46.15
N GLU A 106 -66.79 30.64 45.69
CA GLU A 106 -65.84 30.14 44.68
C GLU A 106 -66.47 29.76 43.35
N LEU A 107 -67.80 29.39 43.36
CA LEU A 107 -68.48 28.91 42.17
C LEU A 107 -69.80 29.63 41.90
N LYS A 108 -70.06 29.94 40.67
CA LYS A 108 -71.37 30.28 40.13
C LYS A 108 -72.06 28.99 39.71
N VAL A 109 -73.07 28.58 40.39
CA VAL A 109 -73.80 27.34 40.13
C VAL A 109 -75.26 27.67 39.70
N LEU A 110 -75.64 27.02 38.60
CA LEU A 110 -77.00 27.05 38.05
C LEU A 110 -77.49 25.62 37.90
N ILE A 111 -78.75 25.38 38.36
CA ILE A 111 -79.42 24.11 38.07
C ILE A 111 -80.61 24.45 37.16
N VAL A 112 -80.58 23.82 35.98
CA VAL A 112 -81.56 24.09 34.92
C VAL A 112 -82.31 22.86 34.53
N ASP A 113 -83.54 23.02 34.08
CA ASP A 113 -84.35 21.96 33.51
C ASP A 113 -83.97 21.58 32.11
N GLU A 114 -84.67 20.62 31.50
CA GLU A 114 -84.35 20.15 30.12
C GLU A 114 -84.50 21.27 29.04
N ASP A 115 -85.33 22.28 29.33
CA ASP A 115 -85.58 23.43 28.46
C ASP A 115 -84.55 24.57 28.70
N GLY A 116 -83.66 24.43 29.64
CA GLY A 116 -82.61 25.40 29.99
C GLY A 116 -83.10 26.54 30.89
N LYS A 117 -84.27 26.41 31.50
CA LYS A 117 -84.82 27.36 32.51
C LYS A 117 -84.17 27.12 33.87
N VAL A 118 -83.65 28.18 34.48
CA VAL A 118 -82.93 28.11 35.73
C VAL A 118 -83.97 27.91 36.85
N VAL A 119 -83.88 26.78 37.60
CA VAL A 119 -84.75 26.38 38.71
C VAL A 119 -84.11 26.76 40.05
N TYR A 120 -82.78 26.57 40.18
CA TYR A 120 -82.01 26.94 41.38
C TYR A 120 -80.75 27.63 40.99
N LYS A 121 -80.32 28.62 41.78
CA LYS A 121 -79.08 29.37 41.48
C LYS A 121 -78.37 29.88 42.72
N THR A 122 -77.06 30.04 42.66
CA THR A 122 -76.27 30.74 43.70
C THR A 122 -76.56 32.24 43.61
N LYS A 123 -76.42 33.01 44.71
CA LYS A 123 -76.74 34.46 44.79
C LYS A 123 -75.99 35.31 43.80
N GLY A 124 -74.86 34.87 43.27
CA GLY A 124 -74.10 35.60 42.26
C GLY A 124 -74.54 35.39 40.80
N ALA A 125 -75.52 34.50 40.56
CA ALA A 125 -75.97 34.19 39.20
C ALA A 125 -77.27 35.04 38.86
N GLN A 126 -77.21 35.74 37.71
CA GLN A 126 -78.30 36.60 37.24
C GLN A 126 -79.14 35.95 36.13
N GLU A 127 -78.66 34.85 35.55
CA GLU A 127 -79.33 34.17 34.47
C GLU A 127 -80.64 33.53 34.90
N GLU A 128 -81.68 33.65 34.05
CA GLU A 128 -83.00 33.04 34.24
C GLU A 128 -83.23 31.93 33.19
N GLN A 129 -82.53 31.97 32.10
CA GLN A 129 -82.54 30.94 31.03
C GLN A 129 -81.24 30.82 30.38
N ILE A 130 -80.88 29.59 30.04
CA ILE A 130 -79.57 29.27 29.35
C ILE A 130 -79.86 28.39 28.14
N ASN A 131 -79.18 28.65 27.06
CA ASN A 131 -79.18 27.74 25.91
C ASN A 131 -78.31 26.52 26.22
N LEU A 132 -78.98 25.46 26.65
CA LEU A 132 -78.31 24.24 27.11
C LEU A 132 -77.45 23.62 26.05
N HIS A 133 -77.93 23.60 24.78
CA HIS A 133 -77.19 23.01 23.67
C HIS A 133 -75.84 23.75 23.40
N SER A 134 -75.87 25.09 23.36
CA SER A 134 -74.66 25.89 23.13
C SER A 134 -73.70 25.79 24.31
N THR A 135 -74.22 25.77 25.54
CA THR A 135 -73.39 25.66 26.75
C THR A 135 -72.67 24.30 26.84
N ILE A 136 -73.43 23.20 26.66
CA ILE A 136 -72.84 21.86 26.65
C ILE A 136 -71.79 21.70 25.49
N ARG A 137 -72.13 22.19 24.30
CA ARG A 137 -71.23 22.15 23.16
C ARG A 137 -69.96 22.90 23.48
N ASN A 138 -69.97 24.06 24.06
CA ASN A 138 -68.82 24.87 24.43
C ASN A 138 -67.95 24.14 25.49
N ILE A 139 -68.58 23.53 26.49
CA ILE A 139 -67.88 22.76 27.51
C ILE A 139 -67.18 21.51 26.89
N MET A 140 -67.92 20.79 26.03
CA MET A 140 -67.36 19.62 25.34
C MET A 140 -66.22 20.04 24.41
N SER A 141 -66.33 21.14 23.62
CA SER A 141 -65.23 21.60 22.76
C SER A 141 -64.01 21.98 23.59
N PHE A 142 -64.20 22.57 24.76
CA PHE A 142 -63.12 22.90 25.67
C PHE A 142 -62.43 21.64 26.21
N LYS A 143 -63.21 20.56 26.58
CA LYS A 143 -62.62 19.27 27.01
C LYS A 143 -61.84 18.56 25.90
N ILE A 144 -62.28 18.63 24.64
CA ILE A 144 -61.63 18.00 23.49
C ILE A 144 -60.31 18.72 23.14
N ASN A 145 -60.28 20.04 23.22
CA ASN A 145 -59.09 20.84 22.91
C ASN A 145 -58.06 20.89 24.04
N ARG A 146 -58.29 20.20 25.17
CA ARG A 146 -57.39 20.22 26.33
C ARG A 146 -55.99 19.70 26.02
N SER A 147 -55.82 18.81 25.03
CA SER A 147 -54.52 18.30 24.57
C SER A 147 -53.72 19.26 23.67
N SER A 148 -54.39 20.32 23.16
CA SER A 148 -53.78 21.29 22.26
C SER A 148 -53.38 22.61 22.93
N TYR A 149 -53.72 22.80 24.20
CA TYR A 149 -53.42 24.03 24.93
C TYR A 149 -52.12 24.01 25.72
N GLU A 150 -51.35 22.92 25.64
CA GLU A 150 -50.07 22.82 26.38
C GLU A 150 -48.92 23.66 25.80
N GLU A 151 -49.05 24.21 24.58
CA GLU A 151 -47.85 24.78 23.92
C GLU A 151 -47.88 26.26 23.54
N GLN A 152 -48.99 27.03 23.53
CA GLN A 152 -48.93 28.32 22.86
C GLN A 152 -49.66 29.55 23.43
N ASP A 153 -50.24 29.49 24.63
CA ASP A 153 -50.86 30.74 25.14
C ASP A 153 -50.09 31.35 26.31
N VAL A 154 -49.10 32.20 25.98
CA VAL A 154 -48.73 33.35 26.82
C VAL A 154 -49.97 34.23 26.91
N ILE A 155 -50.76 34.04 27.94
CA ILE A 155 -51.99 34.77 28.14
C ILE A 155 -51.63 36.20 28.50
N HIS A 156 -51.88 37.13 27.54
CA HIS A 156 -52.04 38.53 27.85
C HIS A 156 -53.16 38.67 28.91
N GLU A 157 -52.90 39.38 29.95
CA GLU A 157 -53.66 39.61 31.21
C GLU A 157 -55.12 40.01 31.08
N SER A 158 -55.74 40.04 29.88
CA SER A 158 -56.97 40.76 29.63
C SER A 158 -58.28 39.94 29.54
N LYS A 159 -58.26 38.61 29.65
CA LYS A 159 -59.50 37.82 29.72
C LYS A 159 -59.36 36.61 30.63
N ARG A 160 -59.68 36.79 31.92
CA ARG A 160 -59.96 35.65 32.84
C ARG A 160 -61.16 34.86 32.29
N LYS A 161 -60.93 33.77 31.58
CA LYS A 161 -61.96 32.90 31.06
C LYS A 161 -62.54 32.09 32.20
N GLU A 162 -63.82 32.20 32.43
CA GLU A 162 -64.54 31.31 33.37
C GLU A 162 -64.44 29.86 32.86
N PHE A 163 -64.00 28.97 33.71
CA PHE A 163 -64.10 27.51 33.46
C PHE A 163 -65.45 27.05 33.84
N THR A 164 -66.15 26.37 32.94
CA THR A 164 -67.52 25.87 33.19
C THR A 164 -67.53 24.36 33.05
N THR A 165 -68.13 23.69 33.98
CA THR A 165 -68.37 22.23 33.96
C THR A 165 -69.88 21.95 34.16
N PHE A 166 -70.38 20.82 33.69
CA PHE A 166 -71.76 20.44 33.85
C PHE A 166 -71.85 18.97 34.26
N TYR A 167 -72.90 18.70 35.01
CA TYR A 167 -73.27 17.37 35.51
C TYR A 167 -74.80 17.16 35.45
N PRO A 168 -75.30 15.98 34.98
CA PRO A 168 -76.66 15.64 35.06
C PRO A 168 -77.05 15.37 36.57
N VAL A 169 -78.16 15.85 37.00
CA VAL A 169 -78.65 15.66 38.37
C VAL A 169 -80.16 15.40 38.35
N THR A 170 -80.68 14.41 39.12
CA THR A 170 -82.09 14.15 39.23
C THR A 170 -82.59 14.68 40.58
N ILE A 171 -83.56 15.62 40.52
CA ILE A 171 -84.12 16.26 41.69
C ILE A 171 -85.65 16.06 41.63
N GLN A 172 -86.26 15.43 42.66
CA GLN A 172 -87.70 15.14 42.73
C GLN A 172 -88.26 14.46 41.47
N GLU A 173 -87.56 13.44 41.01
CA GLU A 173 -87.83 12.65 39.81
C GLU A 173 -87.76 13.42 38.48
N LYS A 174 -87.27 14.66 38.49
CA LYS A 174 -87.04 15.46 37.28
C LYS A 174 -85.55 15.46 36.91
N ASN A 175 -85.26 15.27 35.63
CA ASN A 175 -83.94 15.40 35.13
C ASN A 175 -83.57 16.89 35.00
N MET A 176 -82.42 17.27 35.54
CA MET A 176 -81.88 18.62 35.52
C MET A 176 -80.40 18.58 35.25
N TYR A 177 -79.81 19.71 34.95
CA TYR A 177 -78.39 19.86 34.71
C TYR A 177 -77.77 20.90 35.65
N LEU A 178 -76.77 20.47 36.41
CA LEU A 178 -76.00 21.39 37.23
C LEU A 178 -74.88 21.94 36.39
N ILE A 179 -74.82 23.27 36.24
CA ILE A 179 -73.77 23.98 35.55
C ILE A 179 -73.00 24.78 36.57
N ALA A 180 -71.67 24.51 36.69
CA ALA A 180 -70.81 25.20 37.63
C ALA A 180 -69.75 25.98 36.85
N SER A 181 -69.63 27.27 37.11
CA SER A 181 -68.61 28.15 36.50
C SER A 181 -67.78 28.79 37.60
N GLY A 182 -66.47 28.91 37.32
CA GLY A 182 -65.61 29.61 38.24
C GLY A 182 -64.31 30.04 37.53
N ILE A 183 -63.59 30.94 38.17
CA ILE A 183 -62.26 31.39 37.63
C ILE A 183 -61.21 30.51 38.26
N PRO A 184 -60.54 29.67 37.46
CA PRO A 184 -59.54 28.77 38.01
C PRO A 184 -58.35 29.56 38.55
N GLN A 185 -57.78 29.14 39.66
CA GLN A 185 -56.55 29.68 40.20
C GLN A 185 -55.38 29.15 39.38
N GLY A 186 -54.54 30.05 38.87
CA GLY A 186 -53.31 29.69 38.15
C GLY A 186 -52.11 29.67 39.08
N TYR A 187 -51.25 28.70 38.87
CA TYR A 187 -49.95 28.61 39.55
C TYR A 187 -48.83 28.88 38.56
N ILE A 188 -47.83 29.68 38.97
CA ILE A 188 -46.64 29.95 38.13
C ILE A 188 -45.73 28.73 38.19
N ILE A 189 -45.53 28.12 37.06
CA ILE A 189 -44.51 27.06 36.88
C ILE A 189 -43.39 27.61 35.98
N GLU A 190 -42.14 27.34 36.34
CA GLU A 190 -40.99 27.62 35.45
C GLU A 190 -40.84 26.45 34.49
N VAL A 191 -41.04 26.70 33.23
CA VAL A 191 -40.73 25.73 32.15
C VAL A 191 -39.37 26.05 31.63
N GLN A 192 -38.50 25.05 31.64
CA GLN A 192 -37.16 25.15 31.13
C GLN A 192 -37.09 24.43 29.77
N ASN A 193 -36.86 25.15 28.71
CA ASN A 193 -36.62 24.55 27.42
C ASN A 193 -35.11 24.25 27.25
N ASP A 194 -34.80 23.08 26.70
CA ASP A 194 -33.43 22.69 26.42
C ASP A 194 -32.78 23.66 25.45
N SER A 195 -31.62 24.20 25.84
CA SER A 195 -30.86 25.10 24.98
C SER A 195 -30.10 24.26 23.92
N PRO A 196 -30.07 24.66 22.63
CA PRO A 196 -29.32 23.97 21.60
C PRO A 196 -27.80 24.25 21.66
N PHE A 197 -27.36 25.23 22.45
CA PHE A 197 -25.95 25.64 22.52
C PHE A 197 -24.99 24.55 23.01
N PRO A 198 -25.29 23.72 24.02
CA PRO A 198 -24.41 22.61 24.41
C PRO A 198 -24.17 21.63 23.28
N PHE A 199 -25.18 21.35 22.46
CA PHE A 199 -25.03 20.48 21.30
C PHE A 199 -24.10 21.10 20.24
N LEU A 200 -24.22 22.41 20.00
CA LEU A 200 -23.39 23.16 19.06
C LEU A 200 -21.92 23.15 19.52
N ILE A 201 -21.67 23.35 20.81
CA ILE A 201 -20.31 23.30 21.38
C ILE A 201 -19.75 21.89 21.24
N GLY A 202 -20.51 20.84 21.55
CA GLY A 202 -20.10 19.46 21.35
C GLY A 202 -19.72 19.14 19.92
N PHE A 203 -20.48 19.67 18.95
CA PHE A 203 -20.20 19.52 17.54
C PHE A 203 -18.91 20.23 17.12
N VAL A 204 -18.66 21.43 17.61
CA VAL A 204 -17.40 22.17 17.36
C VAL A 204 -16.21 21.43 17.96
N VAL A 205 -16.33 20.90 19.18
CA VAL A 205 -15.27 20.09 19.83
C VAL A 205 -14.98 18.83 19.03
N PHE A 206 -16.02 18.15 18.54
CA PHE A 206 -15.90 17.00 17.66
C PHE A 206 -15.10 17.35 16.39
N LEU A 207 -15.50 18.40 15.67
CA LEU A 207 -14.82 18.80 14.44
C LEU A 207 -13.36 19.20 14.68
N ALA A 208 -13.11 20.00 15.71
CA ALA A 208 -11.75 20.47 16.04
C ALA A 208 -10.83 19.29 16.42
N SER A 209 -11.31 18.36 17.26
CA SER A 209 -10.53 17.17 17.65
C SER A 209 -10.28 16.25 16.47
N PHE A 210 -11.28 16.02 15.61
CA PHE A 210 -11.16 15.20 14.41
C PHE A 210 -10.14 15.79 13.44
N PHE A 211 -10.23 17.09 13.14
CA PHE A 211 -9.26 17.76 12.29
C PHE A 211 -7.84 17.70 12.84
N TYR A 212 -7.67 17.96 14.14
CA TYR A 212 -6.36 17.95 14.80
C TYR A 212 -5.69 16.58 14.74
N ILE A 213 -6.44 15.49 15.01
CA ILE A 213 -5.90 14.13 15.03
C ILE A 213 -5.61 13.63 13.60
N THR A 214 -6.50 13.93 12.64
CA THR A 214 -6.33 13.49 11.25
C THR A 214 -5.25 14.26 10.49
N LYS A 215 -4.93 15.50 10.90
CA LYS A 215 -3.89 16.34 10.28
C LYS A 215 -2.54 15.63 10.14
N ARG A 216 -2.15 14.83 11.14
CA ARG A 216 -0.88 14.07 11.11
C ARG A 216 -0.86 13.01 10.00
N LYS A 217 -1.97 12.34 9.76
CA LYS A 217 -2.11 11.34 8.69
C LYS A 217 -2.14 12.00 7.31
N MET A 218 -2.82 13.14 7.20
CA MET A 218 -2.86 13.90 5.95
C MET A 218 -1.45 14.34 5.52
N LYS A 219 -0.63 14.86 6.45
CA LYS A 219 0.78 15.19 6.16
C LYS A 219 1.61 13.98 5.70
N GLN A 220 1.31 12.78 6.21
CA GLN A 220 2.00 11.57 5.77
C GLN A 220 1.65 11.23 4.33
N ILE A 221 0.36 11.35 3.95
CA ILE A 221 -0.11 11.14 2.58
C ILE A 221 0.51 12.17 1.61
N GLU A 222 0.54 13.45 2.01
CA GLU A 222 1.16 14.51 1.23
C GLU A 222 2.66 14.23 0.98
N ALA A 223 3.41 13.84 2.02
CA ALA A 223 4.82 13.49 1.89
C ALA A 223 5.05 12.28 0.97
N MET A 224 4.15 11.28 1.01
CA MET A 224 4.21 10.15 0.09
C MET A 224 3.94 10.58 -1.35
N ALA A 225 2.92 11.40 -1.58
CA ALA A 225 2.59 11.92 -2.91
C ALA A 225 3.75 12.73 -3.50
N GLU A 226 4.40 13.57 -2.68
CA GLU A 226 5.57 14.34 -3.09
C GLU A 226 6.78 13.43 -3.38
N GLY A 227 7.02 12.42 -2.54
CA GLY A 227 8.08 11.43 -2.77
C GLY A 227 7.89 10.62 -4.05
N VAL A 228 6.67 10.17 -4.33
CA VAL A 228 6.35 9.48 -5.59
C VAL A 228 6.59 10.41 -6.79
N LYS A 229 6.24 11.70 -6.68
CA LYS A 229 6.48 12.68 -7.71
C LYS A 229 7.98 12.89 -7.98
N GLU A 230 8.82 12.90 -6.95
CA GLU A 230 10.28 13.00 -7.11
C GLU A 230 10.86 11.75 -7.78
N ILE A 231 10.42 10.56 -7.40
CA ILE A 231 10.81 9.28 -8.05
C ILE A 231 10.40 9.30 -9.53
N ALA A 232 9.17 9.75 -9.84
CA ALA A 232 8.66 9.85 -11.20
C ALA A 232 9.41 10.87 -12.08
N LYS A 233 10.05 11.88 -11.50
CA LYS A 233 10.96 12.79 -12.21
C LYS A 233 12.33 12.18 -12.56
N GLY A 234 12.57 10.93 -12.14
CA GLY A 234 13.83 10.22 -12.38
C GLY A 234 14.80 10.24 -11.20
N ASN A 235 14.45 10.87 -10.08
CA ASN A 235 15.26 10.81 -8.85
C ASN A 235 15.02 9.49 -8.11
N LEU A 236 15.48 8.39 -8.69
CA LEU A 236 15.31 7.03 -8.14
C LEU A 236 16.09 6.79 -6.84
N ALA A 237 17.04 7.67 -6.50
CA ALA A 237 17.77 7.61 -5.23
C ALA A 237 16.97 8.16 -4.05
N TYR A 238 15.90 8.93 -4.31
CA TYR A 238 15.01 9.44 -3.28
C TYR A 238 14.30 8.30 -2.54
N ARG A 239 14.22 8.42 -1.21
CA ARG A 239 13.49 7.45 -0.37
C ARG A 239 12.48 8.18 0.49
N ILE A 240 11.25 7.67 0.47
CA ILE A 240 10.16 8.17 1.31
C ILE A 240 10.36 7.63 2.73
N GLU A 241 10.27 8.51 3.73
CA GLU A 241 10.44 8.12 5.14
C GLU A 241 9.27 7.23 5.61
N LYS A 242 9.58 6.01 6.03
CA LYS A 242 8.60 5.06 6.57
C LYS A 242 8.17 5.47 7.97
N LYS A 243 6.89 5.85 8.15
CA LYS A 243 6.30 6.25 9.43
C LYS A 243 5.13 5.34 9.81
N GLY A 244 5.22 4.72 10.97
CA GLY A 244 4.15 3.84 11.47
C GLY A 244 4.38 2.35 11.17
N LYS A 245 3.30 1.57 11.35
CA LYS A 245 3.26 0.10 11.13
C LYS A 245 1.96 -0.32 10.43
N ASP A 246 1.29 0.61 9.80
CA ASP A 246 0.03 0.44 9.11
C ASP A 246 0.23 0.23 7.60
N GLU A 247 -0.85 0.14 6.86
CA GLU A 247 -0.84 -0.08 5.41
C GLU A 247 -0.11 1.03 4.66
N MET A 248 -0.04 2.27 5.21
CA MET A 248 0.74 3.36 4.62
C MET A 248 2.24 3.12 4.75
N ALA A 249 2.68 2.55 5.89
CA ALA A 249 4.08 2.19 6.08
C ALA A 249 4.51 1.06 5.12
N LEU A 250 3.62 0.07 4.89
CA LEU A 250 3.84 -0.98 3.90
C LEU A 250 3.88 -0.42 2.47
N LEU A 251 2.96 0.48 2.14
CA LEU A 251 2.94 1.13 0.83
C LEU A 251 4.23 1.94 0.59
N THR A 252 4.71 2.67 1.61
CA THR A 252 5.99 3.39 1.54
C THR A 252 7.16 2.44 1.25
N GLU A 253 7.19 1.29 1.91
CA GLU A 253 8.22 0.27 1.71
C GLU A 253 8.21 -0.27 0.29
N ASN A 254 7.02 -0.62 -0.22
CA ASN A 254 6.86 -1.12 -1.59
C ASN A 254 7.26 -0.09 -2.65
N ILE A 255 6.95 1.19 -2.45
CA ILE A 255 7.36 2.27 -3.34
C ILE A 255 8.89 2.43 -3.33
N ASN A 256 9.52 2.41 -2.15
CA ASN A 256 10.98 2.50 -2.04
C ASN A 256 11.68 1.29 -2.69
N HIS A 257 11.12 0.08 -2.52
CA HIS A 257 11.64 -1.13 -3.16
C HIS A 257 11.50 -1.06 -4.69
N MET A 258 10.35 -0.63 -5.20
CA MET A 258 10.14 -0.41 -6.63
C MET A 258 11.16 0.60 -7.21
N ALA A 259 11.43 1.71 -6.50
CA ALA A 259 12.43 2.69 -6.93
C ALA A 259 13.84 2.09 -6.98
N GLU A 260 14.18 1.21 -6.04
CA GLU A 260 15.45 0.48 -6.01
C GLU A 260 15.58 -0.50 -7.16
N GLU A 261 14.55 -1.32 -7.40
CA GLU A 261 14.54 -2.26 -8.55
C GLU A 261 14.65 -1.53 -9.88
N LEU A 262 13.94 -0.41 -10.04
CA LEU A 262 14.04 0.41 -11.25
C LEU A 262 15.45 0.97 -11.43
N MET A 263 16.09 1.44 -10.37
CA MET A 263 17.47 1.96 -10.43
C MET A 263 18.44 0.86 -10.87
N VAL A 264 18.36 -0.33 -10.27
CA VAL A 264 19.19 -1.48 -10.62
C VAL A 264 18.98 -1.90 -12.08
N ASN A 265 17.72 -1.95 -12.54
CA ASN A 265 17.40 -2.33 -13.91
C ASN A 265 17.93 -1.31 -14.93
N ILE A 266 17.76 -0.01 -14.67
CA ILE A 266 18.29 1.06 -15.56
C ILE A 266 19.83 1.00 -15.61
N GLU A 267 20.48 0.75 -14.49
CA GLU A 267 21.94 0.65 -14.44
C GLU A 267 22.44 -0.57 -15.23
N LYS A 268 21.73 -1.70 -15.10
CA LYS A 268 22.00 -2.91 -15.91
C LYS A 268 21.79 -2.65 -17.40
N GLU A 269 20.71 -1.98 -17.77
CA GLU A 269 20.41 -1.62 -19.16
C GLU A 269 21.46 -0.69 -19.76
N ARG A 270 21.89 0.33 -19.01
CA ARG A 270 22.99 1.23 -19.41
C ARG A 270 24.31 0.48 -19.61
N LYS A 271 24.60 -0.48 -18.73
CA LYS A 271 25.80 -1.33 -18.86
C LYS A 271 25.74 -2.16 -20.13
N ILE A 272 24.61 -2.78 -20.44
CA ILE A 272 24.39 -3.57 -21.66
C ILE A 272 24.54 -2.67 -22.92
N GLU A 273 23.92 -1.48 -22.89
CA GLU A 273 23.98 -0.52 -23.99
C GLU A 273 25.43 -0.04 -24.24
N LYS A 274 26.16 0.28 -23.17
CA LYS A 274 27.57 0.65 -23.26
C LYS A 274 28.41 -0.48 -23.87
N GLN A 275 28.22 -1.71 -23.40
CA GLN A 275 28.92 -2.89 -23.94
C GLN A 275 28.58 -3.14 -25.42
N LYS A 276 27.33 -2.92 -25.83
CA LYS A 276 26.90 -3.01 -27.22
C LYS A 276 27.59 -1.96 -28.09
N ASN A 277 27.67 -0.71 -27.62
CA ASN A 277 28.31 0.38 -28.36
C ASN A 277 29.82 0.17 -28.45
N GLU A 278 30.48 -0.32 -27.39
CA GLU A 278 31.90 -0.71 -27.42
C GLU A 278 32.18 -1.85 -28.41
N LEU A 279 31.29 -2.88 -28.43
CA LEU A 279 31.34 -3.96 -29.41
C LEU A 279 31.31 -3.43 -30.82
N ILE A 280 30.33 -2.59 -31.19
CA ILE A 280 30.18 -2.04 -32.56
C ILE A 280 31.43 -1.24 -32.95
N THR A 281 31.97 -0.44 -32.03
CA THR A 281 33.12 0.40 -32.28
C THR A 281 34.37 -0.45 -32.51
N ASN A 282 34.65 -1.42 -31.64
CA ASN A 282 35.83 -2.28 -31.74
C ASN A 282 35.81 -3.17 -32.99
N VAL A 283 34.65 -3.79 -33.28
CA VAL A 283 34.43 -4.58 -34.50
C VAL A 283 34.67 -3.74 -35.74
N SER A 284 34.13 -2.53 -35.81
CA SER A 284 34.28 -1.65 -36.95
C SER A 284 35.75 -1.28 -37.19
N HIS A 285 36.50 -1.05 -36.11
CA HIS A 285 37.94 -0.77 -36.18
C HIS A 285 38.72 -2.00 -36.66
N ASP A 286 38.49 -3.17 -36.06
CA ASP A 286 39.25 -4.39 -36.35
C ASP A 286 38.92 -5.00 -37.72
N LEU A 287 37.71 -4.75 -38.28
CA LEU A 287 37.39 -5.06 -39.69
C LEU A 287 38.03 -4.09 -40.68
N ARG A 288 38.11 -2.79 -40.36
CA ARG A 288 38.65 -1.77 -41.25
C ARG A 288 40.15 -1.96 -41.54
N THR A 289 40.91 -2.37 -40.54
CA THR A 289 42.39 -2.49 -40.66
C THR A 289 42.81 -3.53 -41.70
N PRO A 290 42.38 -4.82 -41.63
CA PRO A 290 42.73 -5.81 -42.66
C PRO A 290 42.14 -5.45 -44.03
N LEU A 291 40.92 -4.92 -44.08
CA LEU A 291 40.29 -4.50 -45.34
C LEU A 291 41.10 -3.40 -46.04
N THR A 292 41.59 -2.41 -45.28
CA THR A 292 42.45 -1.34 -45.86
C THR A 292 43.75 -1.90 -46.38
N SER A 293 44.37 -2.87 -45.67
CA SER A 293 45.57 -3.56 -46.13
C SER A 293 45.34 -4.33 -47.42
N ILE A 294 44.27 -5.14 -47.50
CA ILE A 294 43.87 -5.88 -48.70
C ILE A 294 43.72 -4.93 -49.88
N MET A 295 42.91 -3.86 -49.70
CA MET A 295 42.70 -2.85 -50.75
C MET A 295 44.00 -2.14 -51.18
N GLY A 296 44.93 -1.90 -50.23
CA GLY A 296 46.21 -1.29 -50.48
C GLY A 296 47.07 -2.19 -51.36
N TYR A 297 47.30 -3.44 -50.98
CA TYR A 297 48.10 -4.38 -51.73
C TYR A 297 47.51 -4.72 -53.09
N LEU A 298 46.20 -4.94 -53.17
CA LEU A 298 45.54 -5.13 -54.49
C LEU A 298 45.64 -3.92 -55.39
N ARG A 299 45.65 -2.68 -54.85
CA ARG A 299 45.91 -1.48 -55.65
C ARG A 299 47.30 -1.43 -56.15
N LEU A 300 48.34 -1.78 -55.34
CA LEU A 300 49.72 -1.86 -55.78
C LEU A 300 49.90 -2.89 -56.90
N LEU A 301 49.26 -4.06 -56.79
CA LEU A 301 49.25 -5.09 -57.84
C LEU A 301 48.57 -4.60 -59.12
N ARG A 302 47.42 -3.97 -59.04
CA ARG A 302 46.61 -3.47 -60.14
C ARG A 302 47.41 -2.37 -60.93
N ASP A 303 48.06 -1.47 -60.17
CA ASP A 303 48.77 -0.33 -60.74
C ASP A 303 50.20 -0.69 -61.14
N ALA A 304 50.56 -2.00 -61.15
CA ALA A 304 51.85 -2.57 -61.46
C ALA A 304 53.01 -1.91 -60.66
N LYS A 305 52.76 -1.54 -59.40
CA LYS A 305 53.76 -0.93 -58.51
C LYS A 305 54.54 -2.00 -57.74
N TYR A 306 55.28 -2.86 -58.45
CA TYR A 306 56.16 -3.86 -57.88
C TYR A 306 57.44 -3.90 -58.78
N GLU A 307 58.58 -4.17 -58.16
CA GLU A 307 59.91 -4.12 -58.87
C GLU A 307 60.25 -5.46 -59.46
N ASN A 308 59.83 -6.57 -58.90
CA ASN A 308 60.15 -7.92 -59.30
C ASN A 308 59.04 -8.90 -58.98
N LYS A 309 59.19 -10.15 -59.39
CA LYS A 309 58.22 -11.22 -59.18
C LYS A 309 58.06 -11.59 -57.69
N GLU A 310 59.16 -11.54 -56.95
CA GLU A 310 59.19 -11.83 -55.51
C GLU A 310 58.30 -10.85 -54.76
N GLN A 311 58.33 -9.58 -55.08
CA GLN A 311 57.51 -8.53 -54.47
C GLN A 311 56.02 -8.66 -54.90
N TYR A 312 55.81 -9.05 -56.16
CA TYR A 312 54.41 -9.39 -56.59
C TYR A 312 53.81 -10.55 -55.76
N ASP A 313 54.54 -11.66 -55.62
CA ASP A 313 54.17 -12.82 -54.88
C ASP A 313 53.96 -12.50 -53.37
N GLU A 314 54.83 -11.63 -52.84
CA GLU A 314 54.67 -11.14 -51.45
C GLU A 314 53.37 -10.32 -51.23
N TYR A 315 53.02 -9.40 -52.15
CA TYR A 315 51.85 -8.61 -52.09
C TYR A 315 50.59 -9.49 -52.18
N VAL A 316 50.57 -10.51 -53.03
CA VAL A 316 49.53 -11.50 -53.14
C VAL A 316 49.39 -12.27 -51.81
N ARG A 317 50.50 -12.74 -51.25
CA ARG A 317 50.52 -13.48 -49.99
C ARG A 317 49.95 -12.65 -48.81
N ILE A 318 50.41 -11.36 -48.73
CA ILE A 318 49.89 -10.47 -47.67
C ILE A 318 48.38 -10.21 -47.84
N ALA A 319 47.90 -9.93 -49.06
CA ALA A 319 46.55 -9.70 -49.35
C ALA A 319 45.63 -10.94 -48.98
N PHE A 320 46.13 -12.15 -49.31
CA PHE A 320 45.55 -13.39 -49.04
C PHE A 320 45.44 -13.65 -47.50
N SER A 321 46.56 -13.52 -46.78
CA SER A 321 46.65 -13.67 -45.34
C SER A 321 45.71 -12.70 -44.61
N LYS A 322 45.65 -11.42 -45.07
CA LYS A 322 44.71 -10.45 -44.48
C LYS A 322 43.23 -10.75 -44.79
N SER A 323 42.96 -11.43 -45.91
CA SER A 323 41.61 -11.90 -46.24
C SER A 323 41.17 -13.07 -45.33
N GLU A 324 42.09 -14.01 -45.06
CA GLU A 324 41.85 -15.09 -44.08
C GLU A 324 41.64 -14.53 -42.68
N GLN A 325 42.47 -13.57 -42.25
CA GLN A 325 42.28 -12.88 -40.98
C GLN A 325 40.92 -12.23 -40.87
N LEU A 326 40.44 -11.54 -41.92
CA LEU A 326 39.14 -10.91 -41.96
C LEU A 326 38.01 -11.93 -41.88
N LYS A 327 38.13 -13.06 -42.60
CA LYS A 327 37.18 -14.17 -42.55
C LYS A 327 37.04 -14.71 -41.10
N ASN A 328 38.15 -15.05 -40.46
CA ASN A 328 38.18 -15.57 -39.11
C ASN A 328 37.55 -14.59 -38.10
N LEU A 329 37.81 -13.28 -38.25
CA LEU A 329 37.21 -12.25 -37.41
C LEU A 329 35.67 -12.21 -37.55
N ILE A 330 35.16 -12.34 -38.78
CA ILE A 330 33.74 -12.38 -39.08
C ILE A 330 33.11 -13.64 -38.47
N GLU A 331 33.73 -14.81 -38.62
CA GLU A 331 33.27 -16.07 -38.05
C GLU A 331 33.23 -16.01 -36.52
N ASP A 332 34.27 -15.50 -35.87
CA ASP A 332 34.32 -15.26 -34.42
C ASP A 332 33.17 -14.33 -33.96
N LEU A 333 32.92 -13.25 -34.73
CA LEU A 333 31.83 -12.32 -34.41
C LEU A 333 30.46 -12.95 -34.50
N PHE A 334 30.21 -13.74 -35.56
CA PHE A 334 28.95 -14.46 -35.74
C PHE A 334 28.75 -15.49 -34.61
N GLU A 335 29.78 -16.26 -34.29
CA GLU A 335 29.69 -17.24 -33.21
C GLU A 335 29.44 -16.57 -31.87
N TYR A 336 30.16 -15.50 -31.59
CA TYR A 336 29.97 -14.72 -30.36
C TYR A 336 28.54 -14.16 -30.25
N THR A 337 28.01 -13.57 -31.35
CA THR A 337 26.64 -13.01 -31.33
C THR A 337 25.58 -14.10 -31.14
N LYS A 338 25.80 -15.29 -31.73
CA LYS A 338 24.97 -16.46 -31.57
C LYS A 338 24.99 -16.94 -30.10
N LEU A 339 26.17 -17.10 -29.51
CA LEU A 339 26.36 -17.50 -28.11
C LEU A 339 25.71 -16.55 -27.09
N THR A 340 25.63 -15.25 -27.45
CA THR A 340 25.10 -14.24 -26.51
C THR A 340 23.62 -13.97 -26.64
N ASN A 341 23.03 -14.11 -27.83
CA ASN A 341 21.64 -13.65 -28.12
C ASN A 341 20.64 -14.79 -28.30
N GLU A 342 21.06 -16.02 -28.60
CA GLU A 342 20.18 -17.15 -28.83
C GLU A 342 20.20 -18.14 -27.65
N LYS A 343 19.06 -18.79 -27.39
CA LYS A 343 19.03 -20.01 -26.58
C LYS A 343 19.66 -21.13 -27.39
N ILE A 344 20.99 -21.24 -27.30
CA ILE A 344 21.71 -22.33 -27.98
C ILE A 344 21.31 -23.64 -27.32
N THR A 345 20.83 -24.55 -28.13
CA THR A 345 20.65 -25.94 -27.74
C THR A 345 21.97 -26.66 -28.02
N LEU A 346 22.68 -27.06 -26.98
CA LEU A 346 23.92 -27.84 -27.12
C LEU A 346 23.57 -29.28 -27.57
N GLU A 347 24.27 -29.78 -28.57
CA GLU A 347 24.18 -31.18 -29.02
C GLU A 347 25.16 -32.04 -28.20
N LYS A 348 24.80 -32.27 -26.93
CA LYS A 348 25.66 -33.00 -26.01
C LYS A 348 25.73 -34.47 -26.34
N GLN A 349 26.92 -34.97 -26.44
CA GLN A 349 27.26 -36.40 -26.61
C GLN A 349 28.32 -36.81 -25.61
N GLU A 350 28.48 -38.10 -25.40
CA GLU A 350 29.57 -38.62 -24.56
C GLU A 350 30.89 -38.51 -25.33
N VAL A 351 31.81 -37.67 -24.85
CA VAL A 351 33.08 -37.35 -25.50
C VAL A 351 34.22 -37.80 -24.61
N CYS A 352 35.15 -38.57 -25.19
CA CYS A 352 36.43 -38.87 -24.53
C CYS A 352 37.36 -37.67 -24.61
N VAL A 353 37.56 -36.98 -23.48
CA VAL A 353 38.32 -35.72 -23.45
C VAL A 353 39.83 -36.00 -23.73
N ASN A 354 40.36 -37.14 -23.35
CA ASN A 354 41.74 -37.53 -23.66
C ASN A 354 41.95 -37.56 -25.19
N GLU A 355 41.08 -38.28 -25.93
CA GLU A 355 41.19 -38.43 -27.39
C GLU A 355 40.98 -37.13 -28.12
N LEU A 356 39.99 -36.30 -27.67
CA LEU A 356 39.76 -34.99 -28.27
C LEU A 356 40.92 -34.06 -28.13
N LEU A 357 41.54 -33.96 -26.93
CA LEU A 357 42.71 -33.13 -26.71
C LEU A 357 43.96 -33.68 -27.46
N ASP A 358 44.12 -34.98 -27.48
CA ASP A 358 45.24 -35.64 -28.15
C ASP A 358 45.22 -35.33 -29.65
N GLN A 359 44.06 -35.49 -30.32
CA GLN A 359 43.91 -35.19 -31.73
C GLN A 359 44.21 -33.72 -32.01
N LEU A 360 43.65 -32.77 -31.24
CA LEU A 360 43.88 -31.34 -31.47
C LEU A 360 45.34 -30.93 -31.27
N ILE A 361 45.99 -31.52 -30.28
CA ILE A 361 47.41 -31.25 -30.04
C ILE A 361 48.24 -31.76 -31.25
N GLU A 362 47.98 -33.00 -31.75
CA GLU A 362 48.69 -33.53 -32.92
C GLU A 362 48.51 -32.65 -34.17
N GLU A 363 47.31 -32.08 -34.39
CA GLU A 363 47.04 -31.14 -35.49
C GLU A 363 47.83 -29.83 -35.37
N LEU A 364 48.16 -29.40 -34.14
CA LEU A 364 48.86 -28.14 -33.87
C LEU A 364 50.37 -28.30 -33.68
N VAL A 365 50.91 -29.53 -33.56
CA VAL A 365 52.36 -29.79 -33.44
C VAL A 365 53.17 -29.05 -34.52
N PRO A 366 52.85 -29.11 -35.85
CA PRO A 366 53.65 -28.43 -36.85
C PRO A 366 53.72 -26.92 -36.63
N GLN A 367 52.63 -26.32 -36.20
CA GLN A 367 52.58 -24.85 -35.94
C GLN A 367 53.39 -24.48 -34.70
N ALA A 368 53.35 -25.32 -33.65
CA ALA A 368 54.14 -25.11 -32.45
C ALA A 368 55.67 -25.22 -32.77
N GLU A 369 56.07 -26.23 -33.56
CA GLU A 369 57.47 -26.42 -34.00
C GLU A 369 58.01 -25.27 -34.81
N GLU A 370 57.19 -24.66 -35.70
CA GLU A 370 57.55 -23.42 -36.45
C GLU A 370 57.86 -22.27 -35.48
N HIS A 371 57.31 -22.26 -34.27
CA HIS A 371 57.60 -21.24 -33.25
C HIS A 371 58.60 -21.69 -32.18
N GLY A 372 59.31 -22.84 -32.41
CA GLY A 372 60.25 -23.38 -31.45
C GLY A 372 59.66 -23.96 -30.18
N LEU A 373 58.35 -24.28 -30.20
CA LEU A 373 57.58 -24.79 -29.07
C LEU A 373 57.31 -26.28 -29.19
N SER A 374 57.21 -26.96 -28.03
CA SER A 374 56.84 -28.37 -27.96
C SER A 374 55.67 -28.58 -27.02
N PHE A 375 54.80 -29.53 -27.34
CA PHE A 375 53.71 -29.94 -26.43
C PHE A 375 54.14 -31.04 -25.47
N VAL A 376 53.85 -30.85 -24.18
CA VAL A 376 54.03 -31.87 -23.13
C VAL A 376 52.62 -32.28 -22.64
N LYS A 377 52.29 -33.58 -22.82
CA LYS A 377 50.98 -34.13 -22.44
C LYS A 377 51.12 -34.85 -21.11
N GLU A 378 50.39 -34.39 -20.12
CA GLU A 378 50.28 -35.00 -18.80
C GLU A 378 48.84 -35.55 -18.60
N PHE A 379 48.53 -36.66 -19.29
CA PHE A 379 47.20 -37.30 -19.26
C PHE A 379 47.23 -38.54 -18.41
N PRO A 380 46.12 -38.83 -17.70
CA PRO A 380 45.97 -40.09 -16.97
C PRO A 380 45.80 -41.26 -17.96
N GLU A 381 46.18 -42.49 -17.53
CA GLU A 381 45.93 -43.70 -18.32
C GLU A 381 44.44 -43.98 -18.52
N ASP A 382 43.63 -43.61 -17.54
CA ASP A 382 42.17 -43.77 -17.60
C ASP A 382 41.57 -42.79 -18.61
N ARG A 383 40.62 -43.24 -19.42
CA ARG A 383 39.86 -42.41 -20.35
C ARG A 383 38.80 -41.65 -19.57
N LEU A 384 38.77 -40.32 -19.73
CA LEU A 384 37.85 -39.44 -19.07
C LEU A 384 36.74 -39.03 -20.03
N TYR A 385 35.47 -39.31 -19.65
CA TYR A 385 34.29 -39.00 -20.45
C TYR A 385 33.49 -37.86 -19.83
N ALA A 386 33.01 -36.99 -20.69
CA ALA A 386 32.09 -35.91 -20.32
C ALA A 386 30.96 -35.77 -21.35
N SER A 387 29.78 -35.36 -20.90
CA SER A 387 28.66 -35.07 -21.80
C SER A 387 28.80 -33.62 -22.32
N LEU A 388 29.28 -33.46 -23.53
CA LEU A 388 29.67 -32.18 -24.10
C LEU A 388 29.26 -32.10 -25.58
N ASP A 389 29.11 -30.88 -26.07
CA ASP A 389 29.05 -30.59 -27.51
C ASP A 389 30.46 -30.59 -28.05
N SER A 390 30.82 -31.61 -28.80
CA SER A 390 32.21 -31.85 -29.30
C SER A 390 32.69 -30.70 -30.21
N GLU A 391 31.83 -30.17 -31.11
CA GLU A 391 32.20 -29.08 -32.01
C GLU A 391 32.54 -27.81 -31.22
N LYS A 392 31.72 -27.51 -30.21
CA LYS A 392 31.92 -26.34 -29.34
C LYS A 392 33.20 -26.51 -28.49
N MET A 393 33.45 -27.71 -27.97
CA MET A 393 34.65 -27.95 -27.19
C MET A 393 35.94 -27.96 -28.02
N VAL A 394 35.90 -28.44 -29.27
CA VAL A 394 37.01 -28.26 -30.22
C VAL A 394 37.36 -26.77 -30.33
N ARG A 395 36.39 -25.90 -30.47
CA ARG A 395 36.59 -24.46 -30.56
C ARG A 395 37.19 -23.84 -29.30
N VAL A 396 36.80 -24.36 -28.11
CA VAL A 396 37.40 -23.93 -26.83
C VAL A 396 38.88 -24.28 -26.78
N PHE A 397 39.19 -25.55 -27.05
CA PHE A 397 40.59 -26.01 -26.97
C PHE A 397 41.46 -25.40 -28.05
N ASP A 398 40.98 -25.26 -29.29
CA ASP A 398 41.69 -24.57 -30.37
C ASP A 398 42.04 -23.12 -29.98
N ASN A 399 41.08 -22.37 -29.44
CA ASN A 399 41.31 -21.01 -28.96
C ASN A 399 42.38 -20.94 -27.87
N LEU A 400 42.43 -21.89 -26.95
CA LEU A 400 43.37 -21.90 -25.84
C LEU A 400 44.75 -22.37 -26.27
N LEU A 401 44.83 -23.43 -27.10
CA LEU A 401 46.09 -23.98 -27.61
C LEU A 401 46.76 -22.99 -28.58
N MET A 402 45.98 -22.40 -29.49
CA MET A 402 46.47 -21.36 -30.39
C MET A 402 46.94 -20.10 -29.62
N ASN A 403 46.27 -19.73 -28.55
CA ASN A 403 46.76 -18.67 -27.67
C ASN A 403 48.06 -19.05 -26.97
N ALA A 404 48.21 -20.30 -26.51
CA ALA A 404 49.45 -20.78 -25.93
C ALA A 404 50.59 -20.72 -26.92
N ILE A 405 50.39 -21.17 -28.17
CA ILE A 405 51.43 -21.08 -29.26
C ILE A 405 51.81 -19.62 -29.52
N LYS A 406 50.83 -18.76 -29.68
CA LYS A 406 51.03 -17.40 -30.12
C LYS A 406 51.68 -16.48 -29.08
N TYR A 407 51.41 -16.71 -27.79
CA TYR A 407 51.84 -15.84 -26.69
C TYR A 407 52.90 -16.49 -25.80
N SER A 408 53.39 -17.69 -26.14
CA SER A 408 54.54 -18.27 -25.48
C SER A 408 55.82 -17.47 -25.81
N LYS A 409 56.76 -17.49 -24.89
CA LYS A 409 58.11 -17.03 -25.17
C LYS A 409 58.77 -18.01 -26.12
N ASP A 410 59.63 -17.45 -27.01
CA ASP A 410 60.44 -18.27 -27.95
C ASP A 410 61.19 -19.39 -27.24
N GLU A 411 61.16 -20.60 -27.81
CA GLU A 411 61.73 -21.85 -27.26
C GLU A 411 61.20 -22.23 -25.87
N GLY A 412 60.19 -23.04 -25.86
CA GLY A 412 59.54 -23.44 -24.60
C GLY A 412 58.60 -24.63 -24.75
N GLU A 413 57.99 -24.98 -23.65
CA GLU A 413 57.01 -26.07 -23.57
C GLU A 413 55.60 -25.55 -23.28
N ILE A 414 54.60 -26.09 -23.99
CA ILE A 414 53.20 -25.93 -23.69
C ILE A 414 52.75 -27.22 -22.98
N ILE A 415 52.44 -27.10 -21.69
CA ILE A 415 52.06 -28.23 -20.86
C ILE A 415 50.54 -28.35 -20.83
N VAL A 416 50.01 -29.48 -21.28
CA VAL A 416 48.60 -29.79 -21.23
C VAL A 416 48.35 -30.90 -20.23
N THR A 417 47.70 -30.57 -19.09
CA THR A 417 47.43 -31.51 -18.01
C THR A 417 45.95 -31.83 -18.01
N LEU A 418 45.59 -33.11 -17.88
CA LEU A 418 44.25 -33.61 -17.75
C LEU A 418 44.13 -34.42 -16.45
N GLN A 419 43.20 -34.07 -15.58
CA GLN A 419 43.04 -34.71 -14.28
C GLN A 419 41.54 -34.96 -13.95
N ARG A 420 41.25 -36.14 -13.35
CA ARG A 420 39.94 -36.43 -12.80
C ARG A 420 39.86 -35.87 -11.38
N GLU A 421 38.93 -34.99 -11.12
CA GLU A 421 38.50 -34.59 -9.79
C GLU A 421 37.23 -35.37 -9.44
N ARG A 422 36.81 -35.35 -8.16
CA ARG A 422 35.67 -36.19 -7.68
C ARG A 422 34.43 -36.21 -8.57
N ARG A 423 34.02 -35.07 -9.10
CA ARG A 423 32.82 -34.91 -9.95
C ARG A 423 33.07 -34.05 -11.18
N SER A 424 34.32 -33.78 -11.49
CA SER A 424 34.72 -32.92 -12.60
C SER A 424 35.99 -33.42 -13.25
N ILE A 425 36.22 -32.97 -14.47
CA ILE A 425 37.45 -33.09 -15.18
C ILE A 425 38.12 -31.73 -15.17
N ARG A 426 39.34 -31.67 -14.70
CA ARG A 426 40.18 -30.48 -14.74
C ARG A 426 41.15 -30.57 -15.89
N ILE A 427 41.17 -29.55 -16.77
CA ILE A 427 42.06 -29.41 -17.89
C ILE A 427 42.86 -28.14 -17.63
N CYS A 428 44.20 -28.24 -17.75
CA CYS A 428 45.07 -27.10 -17.59
C CYS A 428 45.98 -26.98 -18.79
N ILE A 429 45.98 -25.83 -19.45
CA ILE A 429 46.92 -25.50 -20.53
C ILE A 429 47.86 -24.40 -19.99
N ALA A 430 49.12 -24.70 -19.90
CA ALA A 430 50.16 -23.84 -19.32
C ALA A 430 51.28 -23.53 -20.30
N ASN A 431 51.66 -22.28 -20.37
CA ASN A 431 52.77 -21.85 -21.19
C ASN A 431 53.57 -20.72 -20.53
N GLN A 432 54.84 -20.59 -20.87
CA GLN A 432 55.63 -19.43 -20.43
C GLN A 432 55.13 -18.16 -21.07
N SER A 433 55.03 -17.09 -20.29
CA SER A 433 54.51 -15.81 -20.80
C SER A 433 55.14 -14.61 -20.09
N GLU A 434 54.87 -13.44 -20.58
CA GLU A 434 55.16 -12.19 -19.86
C GLU A 434 54.31 -12.07 -18.59
N GLU A 435 54.78 -11.24 -17.64
CA GLU A 435 54.12 -11.04 -16.35
C GLU A 435 52.70 -10.48 -16.52
N PHE A 436 51.77 -11.05 -15.79
CA PHE A 436 50.39 -10.58 -15.70
C PHE A 436 50.07 -10.05 -14.30
N THR A 437 49.45 -8.89 -14.27
CA THR A 437 48.79 -8.40 -13.03
C THR A 437 47.48 -9.15 -12.78
N LYS A 438 47.02 -9.14 -11.57
CA LYS A 438 45.73 -9.78 -11.22
C LYS A 438 44.56 -9.21 -12.03
N ALA A 439 44.55 -7.89 -12.23
CA ALA A 439 43.49 -7.21 -13.02
C ALA A 439 43.55 -7.62 -14.51
N GLU A 440 44.74 -7.82 -15.07
CA GLU A 440 44.87 -8.29 -16.44
C GLU A 440 44.38 -9.73 -16.60
N LEU A 441 44.65 -10.63 -15.63
CA LEU A 441 44.16 -12.00 -15.66
C LEU A 441 42.63 -12.07 -15.63
N GLU A 442 41.97 -11.24 -14.81
CA GLU A 442 40.53 -11.15 -14.74
C GLU A 442 39.92 -10.64 -16.06
N ASN A 443 40.61 -9.76 -16.75
CA ASN A 443 40.15 -9.17 -18.01
C ASN A 443 40.49 -10.01 -19.25
N LEU A 444 41.33 -11.07 -19.18
CA LEU A 444 41.70 -11.89 -20.32
C LEU A 444 40.48 -12.48 -21.07
N PHE A 445 39.39 -12.75 -20.37
CA PHE A 445 38.15 -13.28 -20.94
C PHE A 445 37.15 -12.20 -21.36
N GLU A 446 37.51 -10.91 -21.14
CA GLU A 446 36.69 -9.81 -21.63
C GLU A 446 36.89 -9.64 -23.15
N ARG A 447 35.80 -9.20 -23.79
CA ARG A 447 35.74 -9.03 -25.25
C ARG A 447 36.75 -8.00 -25.73
N PHE A 448 37.47 -8.29 -26.84
CA PHE A 448 38.45 -7.39 -27.44
C PHE A 448 39.58 -6.98 -26.50
N TYR A 449 39.73 -7.64 -25.37
CA TYR A 449 40.84 -7.38 -24.48
C TYR A 449 42.14 -7.88 -25.09
N LYS A 450 43.15 -7.01 -25.15
CA LYS A 450 44.51 -7.29 -25.59
C LYS A 450 45.46 -6.62 -24.59
N LYS A 451 46.40 -7.37 -24.04
CA LYS A 451 47.34 -6.87 -23.03
C LYS A 451 48.16 -5.65 -23.50
N ASP A 452 48.58 -5.60 -24.76
CA ASP A 452 49.37 -4.52 -25.34
C ASP A 452 48.67 -3.91 -26.56
N GLN A 453 48.04 -2.75 -26.41
CA GLN A 453 47.53 -1.96 -27.54
C GLN A 453 48.66 -1.27 -28.36
N SER A 454 49.85 -1.08 -27.78
CA SER A 454 50.95 -0.35 -28.42
C SER A 454 51.88 -1.22 -29.28
N ARG A 455 51.98 -2.53 -29.01
CA ARG A 455 52.76 -3.51 -29.79
C ARG A 455 51.94 -4.21 -30.88
N SER A 456 50.67 -3.85 -31.06
CA SER A 456 49.72 -4.54 -31.91
C SER A 456 49.91 -4.49 -33.41
N ARG A 457 51.03 -4.01 -33.91
CA ARG A 457 51.35 -4.10 -35.36
C ARG A 457 51.70 -5.52 -35.84
N VAL A 458 51.92 -6.48 -34.93
CA VAL A 458 52.30 -7.86 -35.25
C VAL A 458 51.33 -8.89 -34.60
N SER A 459 50.55 -8.54 -33.58
CA SER A 459 49.68 -9.52 -32.93
C SER A 459 48.31 -9.68 -33.63
N GLU A 460 48.19 -10.73 -34.40
CA GLU A 460 47.04 -11.16 -35.17
C GLU A 460 46.02 -11.89 -34.26
N GLY A 461 45.04 -11.19 -33.70
CA GLY A 461 43.96 -11.85 -32.94
C GLY A 461 42.76 -10.94 -32.80
N SER A 462 41.55 -11.51 -32.87
CA SER A 462 40.26 -10.81 -32.71
C SER A 462 40.02 -10.27 -31.31
N GLY A 463 40.68 -10.84 -30.30
CA GLY A 463 40.36 -10.61 -28.90
C GLY A 463 39.00 -11.17 -28.49
N LEU A 464 38.38 -12.01 -29.34
CA LEU A 464 37.12 -12.70 -29.07
C LEU A 464 37.29 -14.16 -28.64
N GLY A 465 38.43 -14.80 -29.03
CA GLY A 465 38.61 -16.23 -28.85
C GLY A 465 38.51 -16.70 -27.41
N LEU A 466 39.11 -15.99 -26.43
CA LEU A 466 38.98 -16.32 -24.99
C LEU A 466 37.59 -16.04 -24.47
N ALA A 467 36.90 -14.99 -24.94
CA ALA A 467 35.53 -14.68 -24.57
C ALA A 467 34.55 -15.75 -25.12
N ILE A 468 34.78 -16.25 -26.34
CA ILE A 468 34.05 -17.38 -26.94
C ILE A 468 34.28 -18.64 -26.11
N ALA A 469 35.55 -18.97 -25.80
CA ALA A 469 35.89 -20.12 -24.98
C ALA A 469 35.17 -20.09 -23.62
N LYS A 470 35.18 -18.94 -22.94
CA LYS A 470 34.47 -18.77 -21.68
C LYS A 470 32.95 -18.99 -21.81
N SER A 471 32.35 -18.37 -22.84
CA SER A 471 30.91 -18.51 -23.07
C SER A 471 30.50 -19.97 -23.33
N ILE A 472 31.30 -20.72 -24.10
CA ILE A 472 31.04 -22.13 -24.38
C ILE A 472 31.20 -22.98 -23.10
N VAL A 473 32.26 -22.78 -22.34
CA VAL A 473 32.50 -23.54 -21.09
C VAL A 473 31.39 -23.30 -20.08
N GLU A 474 30.92 -22.03 -19.96
CA GLU A 474 29.79 -21.69 -19.07
C GLU A 474 28.46 -22.34 -19.55
N LEU A 475 28.22 -22.39 -20.86
CA LEU A 475 27.04 -23.09 -21.41
C LEU A 475 27.12 -24.60 -21.20
N GLU A 476 28.28 -25.22 -21.19
CA GLU A 476 28.49 -26.62 -20.83
C GLU A 476 28.32 -26.89 -19.32
N GLY A 477 28.18 -25.85 -18.51
CA GLY A 477 28.06 -25.95 -17.06
C GLY A 477 29.41 -26.08 -16.34
N GLY A 478 30.50 -25.72 -17.06
CA GLY A 478 31.83 -25.68 -16.53
C GLY A 478 32.27 -24.30 -16.07
N GLU A 479 33.55 -24.22 -15.65
CA GLU A 479 34.20 -22.98 -15.22
C GLU A 479 35.55 -22.86 -15.94
N ILE A 480 35.93 -21.66 -16.39
CA ILE A 480 37.23 -21.36 -16.94
C ILE A 480 37.86 -20.17 -16.21
N ARG A 481 39.15 -20.27 -15.89
CA ARG A 481 39.92 -19.19 -15.27
C ARG A 481 41.36 -19.21 -15.72
N ALA A 482 42.03 -18.09 -15.52
CA ALA A 482 43.46 -17.93 -15.79
C ALA A 482 44.21 -17.65 -14.47
N GLU A 483 45.37 -18.28 -14.32
CA GLU A 483 46.27 -18.09 -13.18
C GLU A 483 47.66 -17.78 -13.72
N TYR A 484 48.46 -16.95 -13.02
CA TYR A 484 49.81 -16.63 -13.39
C TYR A 484 50.72 -16.79 -12.18
N GLU A 485 51.76 -17.61 -12.33
CA GLU A 485 52.72 -17.84 -11.30
C GLU A 485 54.11 -18.16 -11.91
N ASN A 486 55.16 -17.52 -11.40
CA ASN A 486 56.54 -17.79 -11.75
C ASN A 486 56.86 -17.75 -13.28
N GLY A 487 56.27 -16.82 -14.01
CA GLY A 487 56.51 -16.69 -15.47
C GLY A 487 55.64 -17.62 -16.33
N VAL A 488 54.72 -18.34 -15.75
CA VAL A 488 53.82 -19.29 -16.43
C VAL A 488 52.36 -18.85 -16.28
N VAL A 489 51.66 -18.68 -17.39
CA VAL A 489 50.22 -18.52 -17.42
C VAL A 489 49.55 -19.90 -17.55
N ARG A 490 48.48 -20.12 -16.77
CA ARG A 490 47.71 -21.36 -16.75
C ARG A 490 46.25 -21.03 -17.06
N PHE A 491 45.70 -21.60 -18.12
CA PHE A 491 44.29 -21.60 -18.40
C PHE A 491 43.69 -22.88 -17.86
N ILE A 492 42.77 -22.77 -16.91
CA ILE A 492 42.20 -23.90 -16.18
C ILE A 492 40.72 -23.98 -16.54
N ILE A 493 40.31 -25.14 -17.05
CA ILE A 493 38.90 -25.47 -17.32
C ILE A 493 38.48 -26.56 -16.38
N VAL A 494 37.30 -26.45 -15.81
CA VAL A 494 36.65 -27.47 -14.96
C VAL A 494 35.34 -27.83 -15.61
N LEU A 495 35.17 -29.06 -16.04
CA LEU A 495 33.94 -29.56 -16.69
C LEU A 495 33.26 -30.61 -15.79
N PRO A 496 31.91 -30.65 -15.72
CA PRO A 496 31.22 -31.70 -14.97
C PRO A 496 31.35 -33.06 -15.67
N VAL A 497 31.60 -34.09 -14.91
CA VAL A 497 31.60 -35.50 -15.40
C VAL A 497 30.19 -36.02 -15.47
N VAL A 498 29.87 -36.88 -16.44
CA VAL A 498 28.64 -37.68 -16.42
C VAL A 498 28.64 -38.50 -15.11
N ALA A 499 27.63 -38.32 -14.29
CA ALA A 499 27.46 -39.18 -13.12
C ALA A 499 27.20 -40.61 -13.59
N GLU A 500 28.08 -41.54 -13.21
CA GLU A 500 27.83 -42.97 -13.35
C GLU A 500 26.54 -43.41 -12.68
#